data_acf9e979eb79cf54163f295f5098bcb3
#
_entry.id   acf9e979eb79cf54163f295f5098bcb3
#
_cell.length_a   1.000
_cell.length_b   1.000
_cell.length_c   1.000
_cell.angle_alpha   90.00
_cell.angle_beta   90.00
_cell.angle_gamma   90.00
#
_symmetry.space_group_name_H-M   'P 1'
#
loop_
_entity.id
_entity.type
_entity.pdbx_description
1 polymer ?
#
loop_
_entity_poly.entity_id
_entity_poly.type
_entity_poly.pdbx_seq_one_letter_code
_entity_poly.pdbx_strand_id
1 'polypeptide(L)'
;MSLQCGIVGLPNVGKSTLFNCLSNAKAQSANFPFCTIEPNVGVITVPDERLNKLAELVHPQRIVPTTVEIVDIAGLVKGASKGEGLGNKFLANIRETDAILHVLRCFDDDNITHVDGTVNPVRDKEIIDFELQLKDLETIESRISKVQKQAQTGGDKAAKVTYEVLSRYKEALEQGKAARTVTFETKDEQKIAHDLLLLTIKPVMYVCIVDDNCAVSGNKYVDMVREAVKDENAEILILAAKTESEIAEFETYEERQMFLQEIGLEESGVSRLIRAAYSLLNLETYFTAGPQEVRAWTYLKGSKAPQCAGIIHTDFEKGFIRAEVIKYDDYIALGSENACKEAGKMYIEGKEYVVQDGDIMHFRFNV
;
A
#
# COMPACT_ATOMS: atom_id res chain seq x y z
N MET A 1 13.03 5.19 -4.54
CA MET A 1 12.79 3.91 -3.85
C MET A 1 11.34 3.59 -4.08
N SER A 2 11.02 2.35 -4.45
CA SER A 2 9.63 1.91 -4.52
C SER A 2 9.07 1.77 -3.10
N LEU A 3 7.80 2.16 -2.91
CA LEU A 3 7.10 2.01 -1.65
C LEU A 3 6.62 0.57 -1.48
N GLN A 4 6.68 0.05 -0.25
CA GLN A 4 6.45 -1.36 0.05
C GLN A 4 5.34 -1.56 1.09
N CYS A 5 4.44 -2.54 0.85
CA CYS A 5 3.52 -3.04 1.84
C CYS A 5 4.06 -4.31 2.50
N GLY A 6 4.10 -4.35 3.83
CA GLY A 6 4.45 -5.55 4.59
C GLY A 6 3.22 -6.35 4.99
N ILE A 7 3.20 -7.64 4.66
CA ILE A 7 2.17 -8.58 5.15
C ILE A 7 2.56 -9.02 6.56
N VAL A 8 1.67 -8.77 7.52
CA VAL A 8 1.86 -9.07 8.94
C VAL A 8 0.68 -9.90 9.45
N GLY A 9 0.91 -10.78 10.39
CA GLY A 9 -0.14 -11.57 11.05
C GLY A 9 0.47 -12.71 11.87
N LEU A 10 -0.31 -13.31 12.75
CA LEU A 10 0.10 -14.48 13.52
C LEU A 10 0.40 -15.70 12.61
N PRO A 11 1.09 -16.73 13.11
CA PRO A 11 1.22 -17.99 12.39
C PRO A 11 -0.14 -18.62 12.06
N ASN A 12 -0.23 -19.32 10.93
CA ASN A 12 -1.40 -20.08 10.48
C ASN A 12 -2.70 -19.27 10.25
N VAL A 13 -2.57 -17.97 9.93
CA VAL A 13 -3.72 -17.11 9.59
C VAL A 13 -3.98 -17.02 8.07
N GLY A 14 -3.15 -17.66 7.23
CA GLY A 14 -3.28 -17.63 5.78
C GLY A 14 -2.29 -16.70 5.05
N LYS A 15 -1.29 -16.12 5.74
CA LYS A 15 -0.30 -15.20 5.12
C LYS A 15 0.42 -15.80 3.92
N SER A 16 1.00 -16.99 4.09
CA SER A 16 1.77 -17.63 3.00
C SER A 16 0.88 -18.02 1.82
N THR A 17 -0.36 -18.45 2.10
CA THR A 17 -1.35 -18.70 1.04
C THR A 17 -1.65 -17.43 0.28
N LEU A 18 -1.92 -16.33 0.98
CA LEU A 18 -2.15 -15.02 0.38
C LEU A 18 -0.95 -14.56 -0.46
N PHE A 19 0.25 -14.67 0.07
CA PHE A 19 1.48 -14.28 -0.65
C PHE A 19 1.69 -15.14 -1.91
N ASN A 20 1.39 -16.44 -1.85
CA ASN A 20 1.43 -17.32 -3.01
C ASN A 20 0.39 -16.92 -4.06
N CYS A 21 -0.86 -16.59 -3.67
CA CYS A 21 -1.87 -16.10 -4.60
C CYS A 21 -1.43 -14.80 -5.29
N LEU A 22 -0.85 -13.87 -4.54
CA LEU A 22 -0.26 -12.64 -5.07
C LEU A 22 0.89 -12.91 -6.05
N SER A 23 1.76 -13.86 -5.73
CA SER A 23 2.89 -14.27 -6.58
C SER A 23 2.42 -14.97 -7.86
N ASN A 24 1.36 -15.79 -7.78
CA ASN A 24 0.76 -16.48 -8.93
C ASN A 24 -0.02 -15.51 -9.84
N ALA A 25 -0.69 -14.51 -9.30
CA ALA A 25 -1.30 -13.43 -10.08
C ALA A 25 -0.28 -12.73 -11.01
N LYS A 26 1.00 -12.75 -10.64
CA LYS A 26 2.13 -12.31 -11.44
C LYS A 26 2.39 -13.20 -12.67
N ALA A 27 2.32 -14.52 -12.52
CA ALA A 27 2.56 -15.46 -13.64
C ALA A 27 1.50 -15.30 -14.75
N GLN A 28 0.33 -14.82 -14.40
CA GLN A 28 -0.82 -14.65 -15.31
C GLN A 28 -0.80 -13.31 -16.06
N SER A 29 -0.04 -12.32 -15.60
CA SER A 29 0.27 -11.11 -16.38
C SER A 29 1.49 -11.30 -17.30
N ALA A 30 1.75 -12.53 -17.74
CA ALA A 30 2.96 -13.07 -18.35
C ALA A 30 3.44 -12.41 -19.67
N ASN A 31 2.82 -11.33 -20.13
CA ASN A 31 3.33 -10.54 -21.25
C ASN A 31 4.35 -9.45 -20.82
N PHE A 32 4.71 -9.39 -19.52
CA PHE A 32 5.59 -8.35 -18.98
C PHE A 32 6.87 -8.95 -18.38
N PRO A 33 8.06 -8.81 -19.01
CA PRO A 33 9.26 -9.59 -18.69
C PRO A 33 10.10 -9.12 -17.49
N PHE A 34 9.68 -8.16 -16.66
CA PHE A 34 10.54 -7.54 -15.63
C PHE A 34 10.05 -7.70 -14.20
N CYS A 35 9.86 -8.92 -13.74
CA CYS A 35 9.57 -9.17 -12.34
C CYS A 35 10.62 -10.10 -11.72
N THR A 36 11.52 -9.57 -10.93
CA THR A 36 12.46 -10.33 -10.09
C THR A 36 11.77 -10.78 -8.80
N ILE A 37 12.00 -12.01 -8.38
CA ILE A 37 11.57 -12.51 -7.06
C ILE A 37 12.83 -12.56 -6.21
N GLU A 38 12.91 -11.68 -5.22
CA GLU A 38 13.76 -11.93 -4.06
C GLU A 38 12.95 -12.78 -3.07
N PRO A 39 13.57 -13.64 -2.27
CA PRO A 39 12.84 -14.39 -1.24
C PRO A 39 12.05 -13.42 -0.36
N ASN A 40 10.74 -13.63 -0.26
CA ASN A 40 9.78 -12.84 0.51
C ASN A 40 9.44 -11.42 -0.03
N VAL A 41 9.89 -11.01 -1.23
CA VAL A 41 9.49 -9.76 -1.87
C VAL A 41 8.81 -10.06 -3.21
N GLY A 42 7.55 -9.69 -3.33
CA GLY A 42 6.77 -9.78 -4.56
C GLY A 42 6.62 -8.40 -5.20
N VAL A 43 7.11 -8.23 -6.44
CA VAL A 43 6.79 -7.06 -7.28
C VAL A 43 5.57 -7.44 -8.11
N ILE A 44 4.43 -6.84 -7.85
CA ILE A 44 3.13 -7.27 -8.37
C ILE A 44 2.55 -6.19 -9.27
N THR A 45 2.07 -6.58 -10.44
CA THR A 45 1.39 -5.68 -11.38
C THR A 45 0.07 -5.18 -10.79
N VAL A 46 -0.14 -3.87 -10.83
CA VAL A 46 -1.41 -3.24 -10.43
C VAL A 46 -2.41 -3.36 -11.60
N PRO A 47 -3.55 -4.05 -11.42
CA PRO A 47 -4.58 -4.13 -12.44
C PRO A 47 -5.19 -2.74 -12.69
N ASP A 48 -5.11 -2.27 -13.93
CA ASP A 48 -5.72 -1.00 -14.35
C ASP A 48 -6.29 -1.12 -15.77
N GLU A 49 -7.62 -1.18 -15.85
CA GLU A 49 -8.33 -1.29 -17.13
C GLU A 49 -8.12 -0.07 -18.03
N ARG A 50 -7.79 1.09 -17.45
CA ARG A 50 -7.54 2.32 -18.23
C ARG A 50 -6.33 2.16 -19.13
N LEU A 51 -5.29 1.43 -18.66
CA LEU A 51 -4.11 1.12 -19.46
C LEU A 51 -4.45 0.26 -20.68
N ASN A 52 -5.31 -0.75 -20.49
CA ASN A 52 -5.75 -1.65 -21.56
C ASN A 52 -6.56 -0.89 -22.62
N LYS A 53 -7.53 -0.08 -22.20
CA LYS A 53 -8.34 0.75 -23.10
C LYS A 53 -7.51 1.77 -23.89
N LEU A 54 -6.51 2.38 -23.27
CA LEU A 54 -5.57 3.26 -23.97
C LEU A 54 -4.75 2.49 -25.00
N ALA A 55 -4.29 1.27 -24.66
CA ALA A 55 -3.54 0.42 -25.58
C ALA A 55 -4.41 -0.02 -26.80
N GLU A 56 -5.69 -0.30 -26.59
CA GLU A 56 -6.64 -0.60 -27.67
C GLU A 56 -6.83 0.57 -28.64
N LEU A 57 -6.77 1.82 -28.18
CA LEU A 57 -6.91 3.01 -29.04
C LEU A 57 -5.60 3.37 -29.75
N VAL A 58 -4.47 3.23 -29.06
CA VAL A 58 -3.16 3.67 -29.55
C VAL A 58 -2.45 2.61 -30.37
N HIS A 59 -2.75 1.31 -30.16
CA HIS A 59 -2.08 0.15 -30.77
C HIS A 59 -0.55 0.22 -30.62
N PRO A 60 -0.01 0.33 -29.39
CA PRO A 60 1.41 0.52 -29.17
C PRO A 60 2.20 -0.75 -29.43
N GLN A 61 3.50 -0.62 -29.62
CA GLN A 61 4.42 -1.79 -29.70
C GLN A 61 4.62 -2.46 -28.34
N ARG A 62 4.46 -1.68 -27.23
CA ARG A 62 4.66 -2.17 -25.86
C ARG A 62 3.65 -1.52 -24.90
N ILE A 63 3.18 -2.31 -23.93
CA ILE A 63 2.35 -1.87 -22.82
C ILE A 63 3.11 -2.11 -21.53
N VAL A 64 3.19 -1.11 -20.66
CA VAL A 64 3.92 -1.20 -19.39
C VAL A 64 3.02 -0.78 -18.22
N PRO A 65 2.56 -1.71 -17.38
CA PRO A 65 1.75 -1.40 -16.21
C PRO A 65 2.59 -0.85 -15.05
N THR A 66 1.90 -0.31 -14.04
CA THR A 66 2.51 -0.02 -12.73
C THR A 66 2.68 -1.29 -11.90
N THR A 67 3.52 -1.21 -10.89
CA THR A 67 3.74 -2.30 -9.94
C THR A 67 3.71 -1.78 -8.50
N VAL A 68 3.37 -2.66 -7.56
CA VAL A 68 3.51 -2.46 -6.12
C VAL A 68 4.39 -3.56 -5.54
N GLU A 69 5.20 -3.21 -4.55
CA GLU A 69 6.01 -4.20 -3.82
C GLU A 69 5.28 -4.65 -2.57
N ILE A 70 5.16 -5.97 -2.42
CA ILE A 70 4.56 -6.60 -1.23
C ILE A 70 5.60 -7.55 -0.64
N VAL A 71 5.86 -7.39 0.66
CA VAL A 71 6.88 -8.15 1.41
C VAL A 71 6.17 -9.09 2.38
N ASP A 72 6.44 -10.41 2.28
CA ASP A 72 5.99 -11.36 3.30
C ASP A 72 6.92 -11.29 4.51
N ILE A 73 6.40 -10.74 5.59
CA ILE A 73 7.12 -10.62 6.85
C ILE A 73 6.82 -11.86 7.68
N ALA A 74 7.86 -12.63 8.03
CA ALA A 74 7.73 -13.84 8.83
C ALA A 74 6.87 -13.59 10.09
N GLY A 75 5.97 -14.53 10.41
CA GLY A 75 4.95 -14.34 11.45
C GLY A 75 5.54 -13.96 12.82
N LEU A 76 4.87 -13.06 13.50
CA LEU A 76 5.19 -12.64 14.86
C LEU A 76 4.93 -13.79 15.83
N VAL A 77 5.88 -14.02 16.72
CA VAL A 77 5.68 -14.84 17.92
C VAL A 77 5.54 -13.90 19.12
N LYS A 78 4.61 -14.18 20.01
CA LYS A 78 4.39 -13.42 21.27
C LYS A 78 5.71 -13.23 22.01
N GLY A 79 6.02 -11.99 22.43
CA GLY A 79 7.28 -11.65 23.08
C GLY A 79 8.40 -11.16 22.15
N ALA A 80 8.07 -10.85 20.91
CA ALA A 80 9.03 -10.34 19.92
C ALA A 80 9.71 -9.03 20.34
N SER A 81 9.01 -8.17 21.07
CA SER A 81 9.52 -6.90 21.59
C SER A 81 10.63 -7.11 22.66
N LYS A 82 10.64 -8.25 23.36
CA LYS A 82 11.65 -8.56 24.37
C LYS A 82 13.03 -8.96 23.82
N GLY A 83 13.20 -8.92 22.51
CA GLY A 83 14.53 -8.94 21.89
C GLY A 83 15.16 -10.31 21.68
N GLU A 84 14.42 -11.41 21.77
CA GLU A 84 14.95 -12.74 21.50
C GLU A 84 14.81 -13.12 20.01
N GLY A 85 15.93 -13.14 19.29
CA GLY A 85 16.08 -13.81 17.99
C GLY A 85 15.18 -13.30 16.86
N LEU A 86 14.17 -14.08 16.47
CA LEU A 86 13.28 -13.83 15.34
C LEU A 86 12.41 -12.56 15.49
N GLY A 87 12.09 -12.14 16.71
CA GLY A 87 11.28 -10.95 16.95
C GLY A 87 11.95 -9.65 16.50
N ASN A 88 13.25 -9.48 16.74
CA ASN A 88 13.99 -8.31 16.30
C ASN A 88 14.05 -8.22 14.76
N LYS A 89 14.21 -9.37 14.09
CA LYS A 89 14.22 -9.44 12.63
C LYS A 89 12.85 -9.06 12.04
N PHE A 90 11.77 -9.54 12.65
CA PHE A 90 10.39 -9.17 12.30
C PHE A 90 10.17 -7.66 12.38
N LEU A 91 10.53 -7.05 13.52
CA LEU A 91 10.37 -5.61 13.74
C LEU A 91 11.26 -4.77 12.81
N ALA A 92 12.46 -5.27 12.45
CA ALA A 92 13.32 -4.62 11.46
C ALA A 92 12.70 -4.65 10.07
N ASN A 93 12.15 -5.78 9.64
CA ASN A 93 11.47 -5.90 8.35
C ASN A 93 10.25 -4.96 8.25
N ILE A 94 9.42 -4.88 9.32
CA ILE A 94 8.31 -3.91 9.34
C ILE A 94 8.83 -2.48 9.21
N ARG A 95 9.96 -2.15 9.82
CA ARG A 95 10.52 -0.79 9.76
C ARG A 95 10.85 -0.37 8.33
N GLU A 96 11.27 -1.30 7.49
CA GLU A 96 11.62 -1.06 6.09
C GLU A 96 10.41 -0.88 5.17
N THR A 97 9.21 -1.32 5.57
CA THR A 97 7.99 -1.15 4.78
C THR A 97 7.32 0.20 5.03
N ASP A 98 6.46 0.65 4.11
CA ASP A 98 5.75 1.94 4.18
C ASP A 98 4.31 1.81 4.67
N ALA A 99 3.70 0.62 4.51
CA ALA A 99 2.35 0.30 4.96
C ALA A 99 2.26 -1.15 5.43
N ILE A 100 1.22 -1.47 6.18
CA ILE A 100 0.99 -2.79 6.79
C ILE A 100 -0.31 -3.39 6.26
N LEU A 101 -0.23 -4.61 5.72
CA LEU A 101 -1.35 -5.48 5.41
C LEU A 101 -1.49 -6.48 6.57
N HIS A 102 -2.39 -6.20 7.49
CA HIS A 102 -2.58 -7.01 8.69
C HIS A 102 -3.57 -8.14 8.42
N VAL A 103 -3.05 -9.35 8.24
CA VAL A 103 -3.83 -10.56 7.92
C VAL A 103 -4.40 -11.17 9.19
N LEU A 104 -5.72 -11.35 9.19
CA LEU A 104 -6.48 -11.90 10.30
C LEU A 104 -7.24 -13.17 9.88
N ARG A 105 -7.18 -14.22 10.70
CA ARG A 105 -7.95 -15.44 10.48
C ARG A 105 -9.38 -15.25 10.92
N CYS A 106 -10.30 -15.30 9.95
CA CYS A 106 -11.74 -15.16 10.14
C CYS A 106 -12.49 -16.44 9.67
N PHE A 107 -11.91 -17.61 9.86
CA PHE A 107 -12.52 -18.91 9.50
C PHE A 107 -12.18 -19.96 10.55
N ASP A 108 -13.07 -20.94 10.68
CA ASP A 108 -12.87 -22.13 11.51
C ASP A 108 -12.38 -23.29 10.62
N ASP A 109 -11.27 -23.96 11.02
CA ASP A 109 -10.77 -25.19 10.39
C ASP A 109 -10.03 -26.00 11.44
N ASP A 110 -10.56 -27.18 11.75
CA ASP A 110 -10.03 -28.08 12.78
C ASP A 110 -8.65 -28.67 12.39
N ASN A 111 -8.31 -28.68 11.09
CA ASN A 111 -7.03 -29.16 10.60
C ASN A 111 -5.92 -28.12 10.70
N ILE A 112 -6.26 -26.86 10.91
CA ILE A 112 -5.31 -25.74 11.03
C ILE A 112 -5.27 -25.28 12.47
N THR A 113 -4.23 -25.69 13.20
CA THR A 113 -4.05 -25.29 14.60
C THR A 113 -3.85 -23.79 14.74
N HIS A 114 -4.65 -23.16 15.62
CA HIS A 114 -4.42 -21.76 16.02
C HIS A 114 -3.42 -21.71 17.19
N VAL A 115 -2.51 -20.72 17.18
CA VAL A 115 -1.47 -20.58 18.22
C VAL A 115 -2.04 -20.41 19.63
N ASP A 116 -3.21 -19.79 19.77
CA ASP A 116 -3.90 -19.60 21.06
C ASP A 116 -5.11 -20.55 21.22
N GLY A 117 -5.19 -21.60 20.43
CA GLY A 117 -6.21 -22.67 20.53
C GLY A 117 -7.61 -22.32 20.00
N THR A 118 -7.96 -21.05 19.88
CA THR A 118 -9.28 -20.60 19.39
C THR A 118 -9.14 -19.45 18.41
N VAL A 119 -10.04 -19.38 17.42
CA VAL A 119 -10.07 -18.26 16.47
C VAL A 119 -10.69 -17.04 17.14
N ASN A 120 -9.93 -15.95 17.19
CA ASN A 120 -10.37 -14.64 17.65
C ASN A 120 -9.56 -13.53 16.96
N PRO A 121 -10.03 -12.98 15.83
CA PRO A 121 -9.26 -12.01 15.06
C PRO A 121 -8.99 -10.70 15.79
N VAL A 122 -9.84 -10.30 16.74
CA VAL A 122 -9.61 -9.08 17.53
C VAL A 122 -8.45 -9.28 18.50
N ARG A 123 -8.42 -10.38 19.25
CA ARG A 123 -7.28 -10.73 20.10
C ARG A 123 -5.99 -10.86 19.30
N ASP A 124 -6.04 -11.47 18.12
CA ASP A 124 -4.88 -11.68 17.26
C ASP A 124 -4.33 -10.34 16.75
N LYS A 125 -5.21 -9.40 16.40
CA LYS A 125 -4.87 -8.01 16.10
C LYS A 125 -4.19 -7.33 17.29
N GLU A 126 -4.78 -7.40 18.47
CA GLU A 126 -4.28 -6.75 19.68
C GLU A 126 -2.88 -7.25 20.08
N ILE A 127 -2.59 -8.54 19.88
CA ILE A 127 -1.26 -9.09 20.14
C ILE A 127 -0.19 -8.40 19.28
N ILE A 128 -0.44 -8.24 17.99
CA ILE A 128 0.50 -7.59 17.08
C ILE A 128 0.60 -6.09 17.39
N ASP A 129 -0.50 -5.41 17.57
CA ASP A 129 -0.52 -3.99 17.91
C ASP A 129 0.28 -3.70 19.18
N PHE A 130 0.10 -4.53 20.20
CA PHE A 130 0.82 -4.39 21.46
C PHE A 130 2.34 -4.53 21.30
N GLU A 131 2.80 -5.53 20.54
CA GLU A 131 4.24 -5.72 20.30
C GLU A 131 4.86 -4.54 19.51
N LEU A 132 4.14 -4.00 18.53
CA LEU A 132 4.58 -2.82 17.78
C LEU A 132 4.60 -1.57 18.64
N GLN A 133 3.57 -1.35 19.47
CA GLN A 133 3.47 -0.23 20.40
C GLN A 133 4.56 -0.26 21.46
N LEU A 134 4.85 -1.43 22.02
CA LEU A 134 5.94 -1.58 23.00
C LEU A 134 7.29 -1.19 22.38
N LYS A 135 7.53 -1.60 21.13
CA LYS A 135 8.79 -1.26 20.45
C LYS A 135 8.91 0.23 20.14
N ASP A 136 7.82 0.85 19.75
CA ASP A 136 7.76 2.29 19.57
C ASP A 136 7.97 3.04 20.89
N LEU A 137 7.37 2.56 21.98
CA LEU A 137 7.55 3.14 23.32
C LEU A 137 9.02 3.11 23.77
N GLU A 138 9.71 1.98 23.60
CA GLU A 138 11.15 1.88 23.86
C GLU A 138 11.95 2.91 23.03
N THR A 139 11.61 3.07 21.77
CA THR A 139 12.25 4.03 20.87
C THR A 139 12.05 5.46 21.37
N ILE A 140 10.82 5.80 21.74
CA ILE A 140 10.44 7.12 22.27
C ILE A 140 11.15 7.41 23.61
N GLU A 141 11.14 6.48 24.56
CA GLU A 141 11.79 6.65 25.87
C GLU A 141 13.29 6.84 25.73
N SER A 142 13.94 6.07 24.86
CA SER A 142 15.36 6.24 24.53
C SER A 142 15.67 7.64 23.96
N ARG A 143 14.77 8.18 23.11
CA ARG A 143 14.92 9.54 22.55
C ARG A 143 14.64 10.63 23.58
N ILE A 144 13.61 10.47 24.41
CA ILE A 144 13.28 11.40 25.50
C ILE A 144 14.50 11.56 26.44
N SER A 145 15.11 10.47 26.87
CA SER A 145 16.26 10.50 27.79
C SER A 145 17.43 11.35 27.27
N LYS A 146 17.60 11.43 25.94
CA LYS A 146 18.66 12.21 25.29
C LYS A 146 18.36 13.71 25.21
N VAL A 147 17.08 14.08 24.97
CA VAL A 147 16.70 15.49 24.73
C VAL A 147 16.17 16.20 25.96
N GLN A 148 15.72 15.46 26.98
CA GLN A 148 15.05 16.00 28.15
C GLN A 148 15.85 17.09 28.88
N LYS A 149 17.13 16.88 29.11
CA LYS A 149 17.99 17.88 29.78
C LYS A 149 18.08 19.18 28.98
N GLN A 150 18.27 19.09 27.68
CA GLN A 150 18.39 20.25 26.78
C GLN A 150 17.05 21.01 26.68
N ALA A 151 15.94 20.27 26.62
CA ALA A 151 14.60 20.85 26.61
C ALA A 151 14.26 21.59 27.90
N GLN A 152 14.69 21.08 29.06
CA GLN A 152 14.42 21.65 30.38
C GLN A 152 15.32 22.82 30.77
N THR A 153 16.57 22.89 30.27
CA THR A 153 17.52 23.97 30.57
C THR A 153 17.25 25.27 29.80
N GLY A 154 16.24 25.30 28.92
CA GLY A 154 15.57 26.54 28.54
C GLY A 154 16.15 27.32 27.34
N GLY A 155 17.25 26.89 26.73
CA GLY A 155 17.90 27.63 25.63
C GLY A 155 17.59 27.11 24.22
N ASP A 156 17.27 25.83 24.08
CA ASP A 156 17.13 25.15 22.78
C ASP A 156 15.66 24.95 22.42
N LYS A 157 15.15 25.81 21.51
CA LYS A 157 13.78 25.71 20.99
C LYS A 157 13.53 24.39 20.24
N ALA A 158 14.51 23.91 19.48
CA ALA A 158 14.38 22.67 18.72
C ALA A 158 14.27 21.45 19.66
N ALA A 159 15.07 21.42 20.73
CA ALA A 159 14.98 20.39 21.76
C ALA A 159 13.60 20.38 22.46
N LYS A 160 13.02 21.57 22.71
CA LYS A 160 11.67 21.69 23.27
C LYS A 160 10.61 21.08 22.36
N VAL A 161 10.56 21.47 21.09
CA VAL A 161 9.60 20.94 20.11
C VAL A 161 9.77 19.41 19.99
N THR A 162 11.01 18.93 19.93
CA THR A 162 11.30 17.49 19.90
C THR A 162 10.75 16.78 21.12
N TYR A 163 10.97 17.32 22.32
CA TYR A 163 10.46 16.75 23.55
C TYR A 163 8.92 16.72 23.59
N GLU A 164 8.25 17.77 23.13
CA GLU A 164 6.78 17.84 23.04
C GLU A 164 6.22 16.77 22.10
N VAL A 165 6.81 16.61 20.90
CA VAL A 165 6.42 15.56 19.94
C VAL A 165 6.57 14.17 20.56
N LEU A 166 7.73 13.90 21.18
CA LEU A 166 8.00 12.62 21.84
C LEU A 166 7.04 12.35 23.01
N SER A 167 6.71 13.37 23.81
CA SER A 167 5.79 13.24 24.94
C SER A 167 4.36 12.91 24.49
N ARG A 168 3.87 13.53 23.43
CA ARG A 168 2.55 13.24 22.85
C ARG A 168 2.48 11.81 22.31
N TYR A 169 3.52 11.34 21.64
CA TYR A 169 3.59 9.94 21.22
C TYR A 169 3.63 8.97 22.40
N LYS A 170 4.44 9.28 23.43
CA LYS A 170 4.51 8.46 24.63
C LYS A 170 3.15 8.29 25.28
N GLU A 171 2.43 9.40 25.48
CA GLU A 171 1.09 9.39 26.07
C GLU A 171 0.10 8.52 25.26
N ALA A 172 0.10 8.63 23.93
CA ALA A 172 -0.77 7.84 23.08
C ALA A 172 -0.45 6.34 23.19
N LEU A 173 0.84 5.98 23.11
CA LEU A 173 1.29 4.59 23.20
C LEU A 173 1.00 3.96 24.57
N GLU A 174 1.19 4.70 25.67
CA GLU A 174 0.85 4.26 27.04
C GLU A 174 -0.67 4.04 27.23
N GLN A 175 -1.50 4.73 26.43
CA GLN A 175 -2.96 4.51 26.36
C GLN A 175 -3.36 3.36 25.42
N GLY A 176 -2.40 2.62 24.86
CA GLY A 176 -2.66 1.57 23.89
C GLY A 176 -3.10 2.07 22.52
N LYS A 177 -2.85 3.35 22.20
CA LYS A 177 -3.15 3.93 20.89
C LYS A 177 -1.93 3.91 19.97
N ALA A 178 -2.13 3.65 18.71
CA ALA A 178 -1.07 3.69 17.71
C ALA A 178 -0.57 5.13 17.47
N ALA A 179 0.72 5.29 17.12
CA ALA A 179 1.30 6.60 16.84
C ALA A 179 0.57 7.35 15.71
N ARG A 180 0.00 6.65 14.73
CA ARG A 180 -0.79 7.26 13.63
C ARG A 180 -2.04 8.02 14.10
N THR A 181 -2.49 7.84 15.34
CA THR A 181 -3.62 8.60 15.90
C THR A 181 -3.22 10.00 16.38
N VAL A 182 -1.92 10.28 16.50
CA VAL A 182 -1.39 11.58 16.91
C VAL A 182 -1.16 12.46 15.70
N THR A 183 -1.77 13.62 15.66
CA THR A 183 -1.61 14.60 14.57
C THR A 183 -0.76 15.79 15.01
N PHE A 184 0.02 16.37 14.10
CA PHE A 184 0.87 17.53 14.33
C PHE A 184 0.53 18.62 13.32
N GLU A 185 0.51 19.88 13.79
CA GLU A 185 0.08 21.02 12.98
C GLU A 185 1.23 21.72 12.27
N THR A 186 2.41 21.78 12.92
CA THR A 186 3.54 22.51 12.36
C THR A 186 4.44 21.61 11.50
N LYS A 187 5.09 22.20 10.50
CA LYS A 187 6.03 21.47 9.63
C LYS A 187 7.22 20.89 10.40
N ASP A 188 7.66 21.57 11.45
CA ASP A 188 8.79 21.12 12.27
C ASP A 188 8.41 19.88 13.08
N GLU A 189 7.22 19.88 13.71
CA GLU A 189 6.69 18.70 14.41
C GLU A 189 6.50 17.53 13.44
N GLN A 190 5.90 17.77 12.28
CA GLN A 190 5.68 16.74 11.25
C GLN A 190 7.00 16.12 10.77
N LYS A 191 8.04 16.94 10.59
CA LYS A 191 9.37 16.47 10.23
C LYS A 191 9.97 15.60 11.32
N ILE A 192 9.93 16.05 12.58
CA ILE A 192 10.42 15.28 13.73
C ILE A 192 9.66 13.95 13.83
N ALA A 193 8.34 13.97 13.69
CA ALA A 193 7.50 12.78 13.71
C ALA A 193 7.90 11.76 12.64
N HIS A 194 8.12 12.24 11.41
CA HIS A 194 8.55 11.41 10.29
C HIS A 194 9.95 10.79 10.53
N ASP A 195 10.90 11.56 11.08
CA ASP A 195 12.28 11.12 11.32
C ASP A 195 12.40 10.08 12.45
N LEU A 196 11.35 9.85 13.22
CA LEU A 196 11.31 8.82 14.26
C LEU A 196 11.18 7.40 13.72
N LEU A 197 10.63 7.24 12.52
CA LEU A 197 10.39 5.94 11.85
C LEU A 197 9.66 4.94 12.75
N LEU A 198 8.61 5.40 13.46
CA LEU A 198 7.82 4.55 14.34
C LEU A 198 7.06 3.48 13.53
N LEU A 199 6.89 2.30 14.12
CA LEU A 199 6.22 1.18 13.48
C LEU A 199 4.72 1.43 13.39
N THR A 200 4.11 1.96 14.45
CA THR A 200 2.67 2.19 14.54
C THR A 200 2.20 3.50 13.90
N ILE A 201 3.10 4.29 13.29
CA ILE A 201 2.73 5.45 12.46
C ILE A 201 2.26 5.04 11.07
N LYS A 202 2.70 3.86 10.61
CA LYS A 202 2.40 3.35 9.27
C LYS A 202 0.90 3.14 9.07
N PRO A 203 0.37 3.46 7.88
CA PRO A 203 -1.00 3.13 7.53
C PRO A 203 -1.20 1.61 7.55
N VAL A 204 -2.39 1.17 7.95
CA VAL A 204 -2.75 -0.24 8.07
C VAL A 204 -4.04 -0.52 7.34
N MET A 205 -4.11 -1.68 6.69
CA MET A 205 -5.32 -2.30 6.17
C MET A 205 -5.47 -3.69 6.78
N TYR A 206 -6.69 -4.07 7.16
CA TYR A 206 -6.99 -5.38 7.71
C TYR A 206 -7.48 -6.31 6.61
N VAL A 207 -6.81 -7.46 6.45
CA VAL A 207 -7.17 -8.50 5.48
C VAL A 207 -7.76 -9.67 6.22
N CYS A 208 -9.09 -9.78 6.19
CA CYS A 208 -9.84 -10.86 6.82
C CYS A 208 -9.91 -12.08 5.90
N ILE A 209 -9.17 -13.14 6.24
CA ILE A 209 -9.24 -14.41 5.51
C ILE A 209 -10.45 -15.17 6.00
N VAL A 210 -11.36 -15.51 5.09
CA VAL A 210 -12.63 -16.20 5.36
C VAL A 210 -12.75 -17.50 4.58
N ASP A 211 -13.75 -18.30 4.91
CA ASP A 211 -14.18 -19.46 4.10
C ASP A 211 -14.81 -19.00 2.77
N ASP A 212 -14.78 -19.88 1.76
CA ASP A 212 -15.26 -19.60 0.40
C ASP A 212 -16.71 -19.06 0.39
N ASN A 213 -17.59 -19.64 1.19
CA ASN A 213 -18.98 -19.22 1.31
C ASN A 213 -19.17 -17.80 1.91
N CYS A 214 -18.13 -17.25 2.51
CA CYS A 214 -18.14 -15.96 3.16
C CYS A 214 -17.39 -14.88 2.36
N ALA A 215 -16.91 -15.20 1.15
CA ALA A 215 -16.08 -14.31 0.32
C ALA A 215 -16.76 -12.98 -0.04
N VAL A 216 -18.09 -12.99 -0.19
CA VAL A 216 -18.90 -11.82 -0.57
C VAL A 216 -19.36 -11.03 0.66
N SER A 217 -19.98 -11.70 1.62
CA SER A 217 -20.66 -11.03 2.76
C SER A 217 -19.83 -10.91 4.03
N GLY A 218 -18.79 -11.73 4.18
CA GLY A 218 -18.08 -11.91 5.43
C GLY A 218 -18.86 -12.81 6.40
N ASN A 219 -18.47 -12.80 7.66
CA ASN A 219 -19.05 -13.61 8.73
C ASN A 219 -18.93 -12.91 10.10
N LYS A 220 -19.36 -13.59 11.16
CA LYS A 220 -19.30 -13.09 12.56
C LYS A 220 -17.90 -12.57 12.97
N TYR A 221 -16.83 -13.17 12.48
CA TYR A 221 -15.46 -12.75 12.79
C TYR A 221 -15.10 -11.44 12.10
N VAL A 222 -15.53 -11.26 10.85
CA VAL A 222 -15.38 -9.99 10.12
C VAL A 222 -16.13 -8.88 10.82
N ASP A 223 -17.32 -9.14 11.33
CA ASP A 223 -18.12 -8.15 12.07
C ASP A 223 -17.45 -7.76 13.39
N MET A 224 -16.82 -8.71 14.08
CA MET A 224 -15.98 -8.42 15.26
C MET A 224 -14.82 -7.47 14.91
N VAL A 225 -14.15 -7.70 13.78
CA VAL A 225 -13.05 -6.83 13.31
C VAL A 225 -13.60 -5.44 12.96
N ARG A 226 -14.71 -5.35 12.22
CA ARG A 226 -15.35 -4.07 11.86
C ARG A 226 -15.65 -3.22 13.09
N GLU A 227 -16.23 -3.84 14.12
CA GLU A 227 -16.53 -3.14 15.37
C GLU A 227 -15.25 -2.71 16.11
N ALA A 228 -14.23 -3.56 16.16
CA ALA A 228 -12.98 -3.28 16.85
C ALA A 228 -12.17 -2.15 16.23
N VAL A 229 -12.26 -1.95 14.89
CA VAL A 229 -11.46 -0.96 14.16
C VAL A 229 -12.26 0.23 13.63
N LYS A 230 -13.53 0.36 14.01
CA LYS A 230 -14.43 1.42 13.49
C LYS A 230 -13.90 2.84 13.65
N ASP A 231 -13.11 3.09 14.68
CA ASP A 231 -12.52 4.38 14.99
C ASP A 231 -11.09 4.56 14.41
N GLU A 232 -10.54 3.55 13.73
CA GLU A 232 -9.17 3.58 13.20
C GLU A 232 -9.08 4.18 11.79
N ASN A 233 -10.21 4.42 11.10
CA ASN A 233 -10.27 4.82 9.68
C ASN A 233 -9.44 3.90 8.77
N ALA A 234 -9.37 2.60 9.10
CA ALA A 234 -8.64 1.58 8.38
C ALA A 234 -9.58 0.80 7.46
N GLU A 235 -9.12 0.49 6.26
CA GLU A 235 -9.84 -0.35 5.31
C GLU A 235 -9.86 -1.81 5.77
N ILE A 236 -10.97 -2.50 5.56
CA ILE A 236 -11.12 -3.93 5.80
C ILE A 236 -11.42 -4.63 4.48
N LEU A 237 -10.55 -5.54 4.09
CA LEU A 237 -10.72 -6.38 2.92
C LEU A 237 -11.08 -7.81 3.33
N ILE A 238 -12.12 -8.36 2.71
CA ILE A 238 -12.51 -9.77 2.86
C ILE A 238 -11.94 -10.56 1.69
N LEU A 239 -11.29 -11.68 2.00
CA LEU A 239 -10.64 -12.53 1.01
C LEU A 239 -10.75 -14.01 1.39
N ALA A 240 -11.25 -14.84 0.47
CA ALA A 240 -11.26 -16.29 0.62
C ALA A 240 -10.00 -16.86 -0.05
N ALA A 241 -8.99 -17.20 0.74
CA ALA A 241 -7.68 -17.59 0.22
C ALA A 241 -7.71 -18.86 -0.64
N LYS A 242 -8.64 -19.79 -0.36
CA LYS A 242 -8.81 -20.98 -1.16
C LYS A 242 -9.43 -20.67 -2.51
N THR A 243 -10.48 -19.87 -2.56
CA THR A 243 -11.08 -19.34 -3.80
C THR A 243 -10.05 -18.64 -4.67
N GLU A 244 -9.18 -17.80 -4.07
CA GLU A 244 -8.10 -17.12 -4.81
C GLU A 244 -7.09 -18.11 -5.40
N SER A 245 -6.78 -19.20 -4.68
CA SER A 245 -5.90 -20.25 -5.21
C SER A 245 -6.55 -20.96 -6.40
N GLU A 246 -7.85 -21.24 -6.36
CA GLU A 246 -8.60 -21.83 -7.47
C GLU A 246 -8.65 -20.89 -8.69
N ILE A 247 -8.91 -19.59 -8.47
CA ILE A 247 -8.86 -18.56 -9.54
C ILE A 247 -7.48 -18.52 -10.21
N ALA A 248 -6.43 -18.71 -9.43
CA ALA A 248 -5.05 -18.69 -9.94
C ALA A 248 -4.71 -19.91 -10.82
N GLU A 249 -5.48 -20.99 -10.79
CA GLU A 249 -5.28 -22.19 -11.63
C GLU A 249 -5.88 -22.05 -13.03
N PHE A 250 -6.82 -21.13 -13.24
CA PHE A 250 -7.41 -20.91 -14.57
C PHE A 250 -6.42 -20.25 -15.53
N GLU A 251 -6.30 -20.80 -16.74
CA GLU A 251 -5.35 -20.32 -17.74
C GLU A 251 -5.87 -19.07 -18.48
N THR A 252 -7.17 -19.01 -18.76
CA THR A 252 -7.76 -17.93 -19.54
C THR A 252 -8.48 -16.88 -18.69
N TYR A 253 -8.58 -15.66 -19.22
CA TYR A 253 -9.35 -14.59 -18.59
C TYR A 253 -10.84 -14.91 -18.54
N GLU A 254 -11.37 -15.52 -19.60
CA GLU A 254 -12.78 -15.88 -19.74
C GLU A 254 -13.19 -16.91 -18.67
N GLU A 255 -12.38 -17.96 -18.46
CA GLU A 255 -12.63 -18.96 -17.41
C GLU A 255 -12.68 -18.33 -16.04
N ARG A 256 -11.77 -17.42 -15.73
CA ARG A 256 -11.75 -16.69 -14.45
C ARG A 256 -13.01 -15.83 -14.28
N GLN A 257 -13.42 -15.11 -15.31
CA GLN A 257 -14.64 -14.28 -15.26
C GLN A 257 -15.89 -15.13 -15.06
N MET A 258 -15.99 -16.26 -15.74
CA MET A 258 -17.11 -17.20 -15.54
C MET A 258 -17.15 -17.72 -14.11
N PHE A 259 -16.03 -18.14 -13.56
CA PHE A 259 -15.93 -18.60 -12.19
C PHE A 259 -16.29 -17.52 -11.16
N LEU A 260 -15.76 -16.30 -11.33
CA LEU A 260 -16.09 -15.16 -10.47
C LEU A 260 -17.59 -14.84 -10.49
N GLN A 261 -18.23 -14.85 -11.66
CA GLN A 261 -19.67 -14.65 -11.80
C GLN A 261 -20.49 -15.76 -11.11
N GLU A 262 -20.05 -17.01 -11.19
CA GLU A 262 -20.70 -18.14 -10.55
C GLU A 262 -20.71 -17.99 -9.03
N ILE A 263 -19.63 -17.50 -8.44
CA ILE A 263 -19.52 -17.29 -6.99
C ILE A 263 -19.99 -15.90 -6.53
N GLY A 264 -20.50 -15.07 -7.45
CA GLY A 264 -21.07 -13.74 -7.15
C GLY A 264 -20.05 -12.65 -6.88
N LEU A 265 -18.82 -12.79 -7.39
CA LEU A 265 -17.77 -11.78 -7.34
C LEU A 265 -17.60 -11.09 -8.70
N GLU A 266 -17.43 -9.77 -8.70
CA GLU A 266 -17.12 -9.00 -9.92
C GLU A 266 -15.64 -9.13 -10.31
N GLU A 267 -14.76 -9.28 -9.31
CA GLU A 267 -13.32 -9.42 -9.47
C GLU A 267 -12.71 -10.24 -8.32
N SER A 268 -11.47 -10.71 -8.52
CA SER A 268 -10.75 -11.47 -7.50
C SER A 268 -10.41 -10.60 -6.28
N GLY A 269 -10.39 -11.21 -5.09
CA GLY A 269 -9.96 -10.55 -3.86
C GLY A 269 -8.50 -10.10 -3.94
N VAL A 270 -7.66 -10.86 -4.64
CA VAL A 270 -6.26 -10.49 -4.92
C VAL A 270 -6.17 -9.19 -5.72
N SER A 271 -6.97 -9.01 -6.78
CA SER A 271 -6.99 -7.76 -7.54
C SER A 271 -7.42 -6.57 -6.70
N ARG A 272 -8.45 -6.75 -5.86
CA ARG A 272 -8.89 -5.74 -4.88
C ARG A 272 -7.79 -5.41 -3.89
N LEU A 273 -7.10 -6.42 -3.35
CA LEU A 273 -6.00 -6.24 -2.41
C LEU A 273 -4.85 -5.42 -3.01
N ILE A 274 -4.46 -5.72 -4.24
CA ILE A 274 -3.37 -5.00 -4.93
C ILE A 274 -3.73 -3.52 -5.09
N ARG A 275 -4.95 -3.20 -5.53
CA ARG A 275 -5.40 -1.81 -5.65
C ARG A 275 -5.52 -1.10 -4.30
N ALA A 276 -6.05 -1.79 -3.29
CA ALA A 276 -6.16 -1.25 -1.94
C ALA A 276 -4.78 -0.98 -1.33
N ALA A 277 -3.81 -1.89 -1.51
CA ALA A 277 -2.42 -1.69 -1.09
C ALA A 277 -1.76 -0.49 -1.80
N TYR A 278 -2.02 -0.32 -3.10
CA TYR A 278 -1.55 0.82 -3.89
C TYR A 278 -2.11 2.14 -3.35
N SER A 279 -3.41 2.18 -3.08
CA SER A 279 -4.09 3.34 -2.47
C SER A 279 -3.61 3.62 -1.04
N LEU A 280 -3.38 2.56 -0.23
CA LEU A 280 -2.87 2.68 1.14
C LEU A 280 -1.50 3.36 1.20
N LEU A 281 -0.68 3.16 0.18
CA LEU A 281 0.61 3.83 0.00
C LEU A 281 0.48 5.27 -0.53
N ASN A 282 -0.73 5.81 -0.68
CA ASN A 282 -0.97 7.12 -1.30
C ASN A 282 -0.45 7.23 -2.73
N LEU A 283 -0.45 6.13 -3.47
CA LEU A 283 -0.02 6.09 -4.86
C LEU A 283 -1.18 6.34 -5.81
N GLU A 284 -0.89 7.05 -6.88
CA GLU A 284 -1.78 7.30 -8.01
C GLU A 284 -1.03 7.04 -9.32
N THR A 285 -1.77 6.99 -10.43
CA THR A 285 -1.24 6.63 -11.75
C THR A 285 -1.50 7.74 -12.75
N TYR A 286 -0.48 8.17 -13.48
CA TYR A 286 -0.63 8.90 -14.73
C TYR A 286 -0.13 8.05 -15.91
N PHE A 287 -0.53 8.39 -17.12
CA PHE A 287 -0.19 7.64 -18.32
C PHE A 287 0.65 8.48 -19.29
N THR A 288 1.51 7.79 -20.03
CA THR A 288 2.06 8.28 -21.28
C THR A 288 1.56 7.37 -22.41
N ALA A 289 1.06 7.95 -23.49
CA ALA A 289 0.45 7.22 -24.60
C ALA A 289 1.12 7.61 -25.90
N GLY A 290 1.72 6.65 -26.59
CA GLY A 290 2.38 6.85 -27.86
C GLY A 290 2.53 5.55 -28.65
N PRO A 291 2.86 5.61 -29.97
CA PRO A 291 2.94 4.43 -30.84
C PRO A 291 4.00 3.40 -30.41
N GLN A 292 5.04 3.82 -29.72
CA GLN A 292 6.08 2.91 -29.24
C GLN A 292 5.67 2.26 -27.92
N GLU A 293 5.06 3.03 -27.01
CA GLU A 293 4.71 2.56 -25.67
C GLU A 293 3.47 3.29 -25.13
N VAL A 294 2.57 2.53 -24.52
CA VAL A 294 1.59 3.03 -23.55
C VAL A 294 2.03 2.54 -22.19
N ARG A 295 2.24 3.49 -21.27
CA ARG A 295 2.79 3.17 -19.96
C ARG A 295 2.04 3.87 -18.85
N ALA A 296 1.81 3.14 -17.79
CA ALA A 296 1.32 3.63 -16.51
C ALA A 296 2.52 3.96 -15.59
N TRP A 297 2.49 5.13 -14.99
CA TRP A 297 3.54 5.64 -14.10
C TRP A 297 3.00 5.85 -12.71
N THR A 298 3.65 5.25 -11.73
CA THR A 298 3.31 5.43 -10.31
C THR A 298 3.86 6.75 -9.80
N TYR A 299 3.02 7.52 -9.09
CA TYR A 299 3.45 8.72 -8.40
C TYR A 299 2.75 8.86 -7.04
N LEU A 300 3.34 9.67 -6.16
CA LEU A 300 2.75 9.96 -4.85
C LEU A 300 1.66 11.02 -5.01
N LYS A 301 0.46 10.75 -4.52
CA LYS A 301 -0.69 11.67 -4.54
C LYS A 301 -0.29 13.06 -4.08
N GLY A 302 -0.73 14.08 -4.83
CA GLY A 302 -0.39 15.47 -4.58
C GLY A 302 0.94 15.94 -5.19
N SER A 303 1.65 15.08 -5.94
CA SER A 303 2.85 15.46 -6.69
C SER A 303 2.54 16.44 -7.79
N LYS A 304 3.46 17.39 -8.01
CA LYS A 304 3.37 18.36 -9.09
C LYS A 304 4.00 17.82 -10.39
N ALA A 305 3.62 18.41 -11.53
CA ALA A 305 4.07 17.98 -12.85
C ALA A 305 5.59 17.81 -12.99
N PRO A 306 6.48 18.71 -12.46
CA PRO A 306 7.92 18.47 -12.50
C PRO A 306 8.37 17.21 -11.77
N GLN A 307 7.79 16.92 -10.61
CA GLN A 307 8.10 15.71 -9.82
C GLN A 307 7.69 14.46 -10.59
N CYS A 308 6.51 14.47 -11.24
CA CYS A 308 6.05 13.37 -12.09
C CYS A 308 6.94 13.20 -13.33
N ALA A 309 7.42 14.29 -13.93
CA ALA A 309 8.41 14.24 -15.00
C ALA A 309 9.73 13.58 -14.53
N GLY A 310 10.13 13.86 -13.28
CA GLY A 310 11.31 13.28 -12.62
C GLY A 310 11.23 11.77 -12.43
N ILE A 311 10.04 11.20 -12.34
CA ILE A 311 9.83 9.75 -12.27
C ILE A 311 10.26 9.07 -13.58
N ILE A 312 10.08 9.74 -14.72
CA ILE A 312 10.56 9.25 -16.02
C ILE A 312 12.08 9.35 -16.09
N HIS A 313 12.61 10.53 -15.82
CA HIS A 313 14.05 10.80 -15.79
C HIS A 313 14.36 12.10 -15.01
N THR A 314 15.45 12.10 -14.24
CA THR A 314 15.85 13.28 -13.44
C THR A 314 16.06 14.53 -14.27
N ASP A 315 16.50 14.42 -15.53
CA ASP A 315 16.68 15.56 -16.42
C ASP A 315 15.34 16.18 -16.84
N PHE A 316 14.26 15.39 -16.90
CA PHE A 316 12.92 15.90 -17.19
C PHE A 316 12.42 16.81 -16.07
N GLU A 317 12.73 16.50 -14.82
CA GLU A 317 12.42 17.37 -13.69
C GLU A 317 13.24 18.66 -13.72
N LYS A 318 14.56 18.55 -13.89
CA LYS A 318 15.48 19.71 -13.92
C LYS A 318 15.19 20.65 -15.07
N GLY A 319 14.97 20.10 -16.25
CA GLY A 319 14.69 20.84 -17.48
C GLY A 319 13.22 21.13 -17.75
N PHE A 320 12.32 20.85 -16.79
CA PHE A 320 10.87 20.97 -17.00
C PHE A 320 10.45 22.34 -17.48
N ILE A 321 9.74 22.38 -18.61
CA ILE A 321 9.15 23.58 -19.19
C ILE A 321 7.65 23.61 -18.95
N ARG A 322 6.94 22.58 -19.39
CA ARG A 322 5.49 22.42 -19.27
C ARG A 322 5.08 20.97 -19.46
N ALA A 323 3.86 20.63 -19.03
CA ALA A 323 3.19 19.38 -19.36
C ALA A 323 2.00 19.65 -20.30
N GLU A 324 1.81 18.81 -21.31
CA GLU A 324 0.62 18.73 -22.11
C GLU A 324 -0.23 17.61 -21.47
N VAL A 325 -1.42 17.94 -21.00
CA VAL A 325 -2.27 17.05 -20.20
C VAL A 325 -3.60 16.84 -20.88
N ILE A 326 -4.02 15.58 -21.03
CA ILE A 326 -5.36 15.20 -21.49
C ILE A 326 -5.99 14.36 -20.37
N LYS A 327 -7.25 14.63 -20.04
CA LYS A 327 -7.97 13.80 -19.08
C LYS A 327 -8.32 12.46 -19.74
N TYR A 328 -8.22 11.37 -18.95
CA TYR A 328 -8.48 10.02 -19.45
C TYR A 328 -9.84 9.92 -20.15
N ASP A 329 -10.91 10.42 -19.53
CA ASP A 329 -12.26 10.34 -20.10
C ASP A 329 -12.39 11.09 -21.43
N ASP A 330 -11.74 12.26 -21.56
CA ASP A 330 -11.70 13.01 -22.82
C ASP A 330 -10.94 12.23 -23.90
N TYR A 331 -9.84 11.56 -23.55
CA TYR A 331 -9.06 10.75 -24.48
C TYR A 331 -9.86 9.54 -25.00
N ILE A 332 -10.55 8.83 -24.10
CA ILE A 332 -11.40 7.69 -24.46
C ILE A 332 -12.58 8.15 -25.34
N ALA A 333 -13.21 9.26 -25.00
CA ALA A 333 -14.36 9.78 -25.75
C ALA A 333 -13.99 10.24 -27.18
N LEU A 334 -12.80 10.83 -27.36
CA LEU A 334 -12.34 11.40 -28.64
C LEU A 334 -11.44 10.45 -29.45
N GLY A 335 -10.89 9.41 -28.81
CA GLY A 335 -10.19 8.31 -29.45
C GLY A 335 -8.75 8.57 -29.87
N SER A 336 -8.23 9.82 -29.78
CA SER A 336 -6.84 10.11 -30.10
C SER A 336 -6.35 11.44 -29.52
N GLU A 337 -5.04 11.59 -29.36
CA GLU A 337 -4.39 12.84 -28.94
C GLU A 337 -4.71 14.01 -29.87
N ASN A 338 -4.69 13.77 -31.19
CA ASN A 338 -5.00 14.82 -32.18
C ASN A 338 -6.46 15.30 -32.06
N ALA A 339 -7.40 14.40 -31.92
CA ALA A 339 -8.81 14.75 -31.72
C ALA A 339 -9.03 15.54 -30.42
N CYS A 340 -8.33 15.18 -29.34
CA CYS A 340 -8.35 15.93 -28.08
C CYS A 340 -7.80 17.35 -28.27
N LYS A 341 -6.72 17.50 -29.03
CA LYS A 341 -6.12 18.80 -29.32
C LYS A 341 -7.06 19.68 -30.15
N GLU A 342 -7.67 19.14 -31.18
CA GLU A 342 -8.66 19.85 -32.05
C GLU A 342 -9.91 20.23 -31.25
N ALA A 343 -10.34 19.41 -30.32
CA ALA A 343 -11.47 19.69 -29.43
C ALA A 343 -11.14 20.64 -28.27
N GLY A 344 -9.88 21.13 -28.15
CA GLY A 344 -9.44 21.97 -27.05
C GLY A 344 -9.37 21.26 -25.67
N LYS A 345 -9.20 19.93 -25.69
CA LYS A 345 -9.12 19.08 -24.49
C LYS A 345 -7.69 18.71 -24.09
N MET A 346 -6.71 19.28 -24.76
CA MET A 346 -5.30 19.21 -24.35
C MET A 346 -4.94 20.51 -23.61
N TYR A 347 -4.65 20.38 -22.34
CA TYR A 347 -4.30 21.50 -21.46
C TYR A 347 -2.78 21.66 -21.38
N ILE A 348 -2.34 22.91 -21.32
CA ILE A 348 -0.91 23.22 -21.11
C ILE A 348 -0.74 23.64 -19.66
N GLU A 349 -0.02 22.83 -18.90
CA GLU A 349 0.12 22.98 -17.47
C GLU A 349 1.57 23.31 -17.06
N GLY A 350 1.69 24.19 -16.08
CA GLY A 350 2.96 24.66 -15.56
C GLY A 350 3.49 23.86 -14.37
N LYS A 351 4.52 24.42 -13.71
CA LYS A 351 5.23 23.77 -12.59
C LYS A 351 4.37 23.53 -11.35
N GLU A 352 3.31 24.31 -11.17
CA GLU A 352 2.43 24.23 -9.99
C GLU A 352 1.27 23.27 -10.18
N TYR A 353 1.11 22.70 -11.36
CA TYR A 353 0.04 21.73 -11.63
C TYR A 353 0.19 20.48 -10.76
N VAL A 354 -0.83 20.19 -9.98
CA VAL A 354 -0.95 18.96 -9.21
C VAL A 354 -1.55 17.88 -10.09
N VAL A 355 -0.78 16.85 -10.39
CA VAL A 355 -1.19 15.75 -11.27
C VAL A 355 -2.36 15.02 -10.67
N GLN A 356 -3.32 14.64 -11.53
CA GLN A 356 -4.52 13.91 -11.13
C GLN A 356 -4.43 12.46 -11.61
N ASP A 357 -5.02 11.54 -10.82
CA ASP A 357 -5.08 10.14 -11.20
C ASP A 357 -5.76 9.95 -12.55
N GLY A 358 -5.10 9.23 -13.45
CA GLY A 358 -5.58 9.00 -14.82
C GLY A 358 -5.16 10.06 -15.84
N ASP A 359 -4.45 11.12 -15.46
CA ASP A 359 -3.93 12.10 -16.44
C ASP A 359 -3.06 11.42 -17.51
N ILE A 360 -3.28 11.76 -18.78
CA ILE A 360 -2.40 11.37 -19.88
C ILE A 360 -1.48 12.55 -20.15
N MET A 361 -0.17 12.35 -19.98
CA MET A 361 0.80 13.45 -19.90
C MET A 361 1.90 13.32 -20.95
N HIS A 362 2.25 14.46 -21.53
CA HIS A 362 3.45 14.62 -22.35
C HIS A 362 4.28 15.78 -21.81
N PHE A 363 5.50 15.48 -21.34
CA PHE A 363 6.38 16.48 -20.74
C PHE A 363 7.28 17.13 -21.80
N ARG A 364 7.35 18.46 -21.75
CA ARG A 364 8.30 19.27 -22.53
C ARG A 364 9.39 19.77 -21.60
N PHE A 365 10.61 19.45 -21.94
CA PHE A 365 11.80 19.79 -21.14
C PHE A 365 12.94 20.22 -22.05
N ASN A 366 13.91 20.93 -21.47
CA ASN A 366 15.16 21.32 -22.14
C ASN A 366 16.33 20.97 -21.21
N VAL A 367 17.30 20.24 -21.72
CA VAL A 367 18.51 19.79 -20.99
C VAL A 367 19.71 20.56 -21.49
#